data_c69d8432ca1afb92f0e1f0136cb9795f
#
_entry.id   c69d8432ca1afb92f0e1f0136cb9795f
#
_cell.length_a   1.000
_cell.length_b   1.000
_cell.length_c   1.000
_cell.angle_alpha   90.00
_cell.angle_beta   90.00
_cell.angle_gamma   90.00
#
_symmetry.space_group_name_H-M   'P 1'
#
loop_
_entity.id
_entity.type
_entity.pdbx_description
1 polymer ?
#
loop_
_entity_poly.entity_id
_entity_poly.type
_entity_poly.pdbx_seq_one_letter_code
_entity_poly.pdbx_strand_id
1 'polypeptide(L)'
;MPNSSAPQSSSPPLPPLPPPSAGAPGCPVPGLNAFVDISHWQQTVDLDAARAAGLVGMMHKATQGTTFVDPAWAARARKARELGLLIGAYHFCTNQPVEEQIDRFLDTIATSGSSAGVVPVLDWQHIAIPSQGTMTQAALVEMIDRFHDRTGIYPMLYCGYWALANLAPRQGTGTLRSCPLWQGFYSSHFGWLSDIWDDWTMLQYTDGTLGPSPHEFPGLGNVARDTFNGTIEDARAFWAANALKK
;
A
#
# COMPACT_ATOMS: atom_id res chain seq x y z
N MET A 1 -19.34 12.35 -46.94
CA MET A 1 -18.42 12.58 -45.83
C MET A 1 -18.05 11.22 -45.25
N PRO A 2 -16.86 10.67 -45.47
CA PRO A 2 -16.48 9.38 -44.90
C PRO A 2 -16.03 9.57 -43.44
N ASN A 3 -16.58 8.73 -42.61
CA ASN A 3 -16.31 8.64 -41.15
C ASN A 3 -14.92 8.03 -40.98
N SER A 4 -13.95 8.81 -40.51
CA SER A 4 -12.62 8.36 -40.17
C SER A 4 -12.63 7.87 -38.73
N SER A 5 -12.79 6.56 -38.53
CA SER A 5 -12.55 5.91 -37.24
C SER A 5 -11.05 5.70 -37.07
N ALA A 6 -10.43 6.42 -36.13
CA ALA A 6 -9.05 6.19 -35.73
C ALA A 6 -8.90 4.78 -35.14
N PRO A 7 -7.80 4.05 -35.43
CA PRO A 7 -7.57 2.73 -34.86
C PRO A 7 -7.32 2.85 -33.36
N GLN A 8 -8.09 2.09 -32.55
CA GLN A 8 -7.80 1.90 -31.13
C GLN A 8 -6.51 1.11 -31.00
N SER A 9 -5.48 1.74 -30.47
CA SER A 9 -4.24 1.07 -30.11
C SER A 9 -4.50 0.17 -28.90
N SER A 10 -4.73 -1.11 -29.16
CA SER A 10 -4.73 -2.12 -28.11
C SER A 10 -3.27 -2.37 -27.71
N SER A 11 -2.91 -1.95 -26.50
CA SER A 11 -1.64 -2.33 -25.90
C SER A 11 -1.53 -3.86 -25.86
N PRO A 12 -0.36 -4.45 -26.18
CA PRO A 12 -0.18 -5.88 -26.11
C PRO A 12 -0.43 -6.38 -24.66
N PRO A 13 -0.97 -7.59 -24.49
CA PRO A 13 -1.16 -8.17 -23.17
C PRO A 13 0.18 -8.27 -22.44
N LEU A 14 0.20 -7.85 -21.18
CA LEU A 14 1.39 -7.94 -20.33
C LEU A 14 1.85 -9.40 -20.23
N PRO A 15 3.17 -9.68 -20.25
CA PRO A 15 3.69 -11.02 -20.08
C PRO A 15 3.21 -11.61 -18.75
N PRO A 16 2.92 -12.91 -18.69
CA PRO A 16 2.49 -13.56 -17.45
C PRO A 16 3.56 -13.34 -16.36
N LEU A 17 3.09 -13.08 -15.13
CA LEU A 17 3.98 -13.04 -13.97
C LEU A 17 4.70 -14.39 -13.85
N PRO A 18 6.01 -14.44 -13.55
CA PRO A 18 6.65 -15.71 -13.20
C PRO A 18 5.88 -16.33 -12.03
N PRO A 19 5.82 -17.67 -11.95
CA PRO A 19 5.24 -18.32 -10.79
C PRO A 19 5.90 -17.74 -9.52
N PRO A 20 5.13 -17.47 -8.46
CA PRO A 20 5.72 -17.04 -7.20
C PRO A 20 6.77 -18.10 -6.82
N SER A 21 7.98 -17.67 -6.55
CA SER A 21 8.93 -18.54 -5.88
C SER A 21 8.24 -19.00 -4.60
N ALA A 22 8.01 -20.30 -4.47
CA ALA A 22 7.46 -20.89 -3.24
C ALA A 22 8.17 -20.20 -2.08
N GLY A 23 7.39 -19.63 -1.15
CA GLY A 23 7.82 -18.65 -0.14
C GLY A 23 9.27 -18.88 0.29
N ALA A 24 10.08 -17.84 0.30
CA ALA A 24 11.52 -17.97 0.52
C ALA A 24 11.76 -18.96 1.66
N PRO A 25 12.63 -19.98 1.47
CA PRO A 25 12.82 -21.03 2.46
C PRO A 25 13.15 -20.37 3.80
N GLY A 26 12.31 -20.60 4.81
CA GLY A 26 12.51 -20.07 6.15
C GLY A 26 11.71 -18.82 6.54
N CYS A 27 10.85 -18.25 5.68
CA CYS A 27 9.95 -17.19 6.13
C CYS A 27 8.83 -17.80 6.99
N PRO A 28 8.74 -17.47 8.30
CA PRO A 28 7.74 -18.06 9.19
C PRO A 28 6.34 -17.44 9.01
N VAL A 29 6.19 -16.48 8.11
CA VAL A 29 4.96 -15.71 7.94
C VAL A 29 4.12 -16.32 6.82
N PRO A 30 2.83 -16.62 7.06
CA PRO A 30 1.94 -17.20 6.06
C PRO A 30 1.62 -16.21 4.93
N GLY A 31 1.13 -16.73 3.81
CA GLY A 31 0.66 -15.94 2.67
C GLY A 31 1.69 -15.76 1.56
N LEU A 32 1.37 -14.85 0.63
CA LEU A 32 2.19 -14.54 -0.53
C LEU A 32 3.25 -13.48 -0.17
N ASN A 33 4.45 -13.94 0.18
CA ASN A 33 5.60 -13.09 0.51
C ASN A 33 6.30 -12.56 -0.77
N ALA A 34 5.63 -11.67 -1.48
CA ALA A 34 6.11 -11.12 -2.76
C ALA A 34 5.77 -9.62 -2.90
N PHE A 35 5.62 -8.93 -1.79
CA PHE A 35 5.39 -7.50 -1.72
C PHE A 35 6.48 -6.80 -0.92
N VAL A 36 6.69 -5.54 -1.23
CA VAL A 36 7.58 -4.63 -0.50
C VAL A 36 6.92 -3.29 -0.32
N ASP A 37 7.27 -2.57 0.74
CA ASP A 37 6.95 -1.15 0.82
C ASP A 37 8.20 -0.29 0.85
N ILE A 38 8.17 0.80 0.10
CA ILE A 38 9.30 1.68 -0.14
C ILE A 38 8.88 3.15 -0.18
N SER A 39 9.89 4.02 -0.11
CA SER A 39 9.77 5.46 -0.25
C SER A 39 11.07 6.03 -0.85
N HIS A 40 11.22 7.35 -0.88
CA HIS A 40 12.47 8.01 -1.27
C HIS A 40 13.68 7.60 -0.41
N TRP A 41 13.48 6.99 0.75
CA TRP A 41 14.57 6.50 1.61
C TRP A 41 15.36 5.35 0.98
N GLN A 42 14.75 4.52 0.15
CA GLN A 42 15.45 3.51 -0.63
C GLN A 42 16.17 4.19 -1.80
N GLN A 43 17.49 4.37 -1.65
CA GLN A 43 18.32 5.08 -2.64
C GLN A 43 18.49 4.27 -3.93
N THR A 44 18.67 2.95 -3.81
CA THR A 44 18.81 2.05 -4.94
C THR A 44 17.56 1.21 -5.08
N VAL A 45 16.88 1.36 -6.22
CA VAL A 45 15.65 0.60 -6.53
C VAL A 45 15.73 0.15 -7.98
N ASP A 46 16.03 -1.13 -8.18
CA ASP A 46 15.98 -1.82 -9.47
C ASP A 46 14.73 -2.70 -9.52
N LEU A 47 13.64 -2.13 -10.05
CA LEU A 47 12.36 -2.83 -10.15
C LEU A 47 12.38 -3.93 -11.23
N ASP A 48 13.27 -3.87 -12.24
CA ASP A 48 13.43 -4.94 -13.23
C ASP A 48 14.03 -6.19 -12.56
N ALA A 49 15.10 -6.02 -11.79
CA ALA A 49 15.69 -7.11 -11.02
C ALA A 49 14.71 -7.67 -9.98
N ALA A 50 14.01 -6.80 -9.25
CA ALA A 50 13.00 -7.22 -8.27
C ALA A 50 11.85 -8.00 -8.91
N ARG A 51 11.37 -7.54 -10.07
CA ARG A 51 10.33 -8.23 -10.83
C ARG A 51 10.81 -9.61 -11.31
N ALA A 52 12.03 -9.70 -11.82
CA ALA A 52 12.63 -10.96 -12.23
C ALA A 52 12.83 -11.95 -11.06
N ALA A 53 13.04 -11.42 -9.86
CA ALA A 53 13.12 -12.19 -8.62
C ALA A 53 11.76 -12.59 -8.01
N GLY A 54 10.65 -12.23 -8.65
CA GLY A 54 9.31 -12.63 -8.23
C GLY A 54 8.52 -11.57 -7.47
N LEU A 55 8.94 -10.30 -7.48
CA LEU A 55 8.12 -9.22 -6.93
C LEU A 55 6.76 -9.17 -7.63
N VAL A 56 5.68 -9.19 -6.86
CA VAL A 56 4.29 -9.13 -7.35
C VAL A 56 3.71 -7.74 -7.19
N GLY A 57 4.03 -7.07 -6.11
CA GLY A 57 3.49 -5.74 -5.85
C GLY A 57 4.40 -4.85 -5.03
N MET A 58 4.16 -3.55 -5.15
CA MET A 58 4.90 -2.48 -4.49
C MET A 58 3.94 -1.51 -3.82
N MET A 59 4.09 -1.33 -2.53
CA MET A 59 3.48 -0.25 -1.77
C MET A 59 4.48 0.91 -1.70
N HIS A 60 4.11 2.09 -2.18
CA HIS A 60 5.05 3.21 -2.22
C HIS A 60 4.47 4.45 -1.56
N LYS A 61 5.29 5.14 -0.76
CA LYS A 61 4.91 6.45 -0.22
C LYS A 61 4.58 7.41 -1.34
N ALA A 62 3.43 8.04 -1.27
CA ALA A 62 3.06 9.12 -2.19
C ALA A 62 3.16 10.48 -1.49
N THR A 63 2.58 10.59 -0.29
CA THR A 63 2.47 11.86 0.43
C THR A 63 2.56 11.69 1.94
N GLN A 64 2.73 12.82 2.65
CA GLN A 64 2.61 12.92 4.10
C GLN A 64 2.05 14.27 4.48
N GLY A 65 1.01 14.30 5.31
CA GLY A 65 0.35 15.54 5.70
C GLY A 65 -0.13 16.34 4.49
N THR A 66 -0.23 17.65 4.63
CA THR A 66 -0.78 18.53 3.58
C THR A 66 0.23 18.97 2.53
N THR A 67 1.55 18.81 2.77
CA THR A 67 2.57 19.46 1.92
C THR A 67 3.59 18.52 1.31
N PHE A 68 3.95 17.42 1.99
CA PHE A 68 5.01 16.55 1.51
C PHE A 68 4.52 15.63 0.38
N VAL A 69 5.29 15.61 -0.69
CA VAL A 69 5.17 14.67 -1.83
C VAL A 69 6.46 13.88 -1.93
N ASP A 70 6.37 12.57 -2.00
CA ASP A 70 7.55 11.72 -2.17
C ASP A 70 8.11 11.90 -3.59
N PRO A 71 9.37 12.37 -3.71
CA PRO A 71 9.95 12.71 -5.02
C PRO A 71 10.16 11.49 -5.92
N ALA A 72 10.18 10.29 -5.37
CA ALA A 72 10.38 9.06 -6.13
C ALA A 72 9.07 8.43 -6.64
N TRP A 73 7.92 8.83 -6.06
CA TRP A 73 6.61 8.22 -6.34
C TRP A 73 6.31 8.11 -7.84
N ALA A 74 6.25 9.25 -8.52
CA ALA A 74 5.75 9.29 -9.90
C ALA A 74 6.58 8.44 -10.87
N ALA A 75 7.90 8.43 -10.72
CA ALA A 75 8.79 7.66 -11.59
C ALA A 75 8.69 6.16 -11.30
N ARG A 76 8.72 5.79 -10.01
CA ARG A 76 8.67 4.37 -9.60
C ARG A 76 7.31 3.75 -9.85
N ALA A 77 6.22 4.49 -9.64
CA ALA A 77 4.87 4.00 -9.95
C ALA A 77 4.65 3.79 -11.47
N ARG A 78 5.18 4.68 -12.32
CA ARG A 78 5.18 4.43 -13.78
C ARG A 78 5.94 3.16 -14.14
N LYS A 79 7.16 3.01 -13.62
CA LYS A 79 7.98 1.82 -13.87
C LYS A 79 7.31 0.54 -13.38
N ALA A 80 6.73 0.56 -12.18
CA ALA A 80 5.98 -0.57 -11.64
C ALA A 80 4.80 -0.97 -12.54
N ARG A 81 4.08 0.02 -13.09
CA ARG A 81 2.99 -0.22 -14.05
C ARG A 81 3.48 -0.86 -15.34
N GLU A 82 4.60 -0.37 -15.91
CA GLU A 82 5.23 -0.96 -17.10
C GLU A 82 5.62 -2.43 -16.89
N LEU A 83 6.02 -2.78 -15.68
CA LEU A 83 6.39 -4.14 -15.29
C LEU A 83 5.19 -5.01 -14.90
N GLY A 84 3.98 -4.47 -14.90
CA GLY A 84 2.77 -5.20 -14.49
C GLY A 84 2.70 -5.53 -13.01
N LEU A 85 3.40 -4.77 -12.16
CA LEU A 85 3.31 -4.92 -10.70
C LEU A 85 1.98 -4.37 -10.19
N LEU A 86 1.46 -4.98 -9.12
CA LEU A 86 0.37 -4.43 -8.32
C LEU A 86 0.89 -3.21 -7.55
N ILE A 87 0.17 -2.09 -7.64
CA ILE A 87 0.65 -0.82 -7.08
C ILE A 87 -0.27 -0.37 -5.96
N GLY A 88 0.31 -0.13 -4.79
CA GLY A 88 -0.32 0.60 -3.70
C GLY A 88 0.37 1.96 -3.50
N ALA A 89 -0.40 2.98 -3.19
CA ALA A 89 0.11 4.28 -2.78
C ALA A 89 -0.26 4.53 -1.33
N TYR A 90 0.71 4.93 -0.47
CA TYR A 90 0.35 5.28 0.88
C TYR A 90 0.56 6.76 1.20
N HIS A 91 -0.40 7.28 1.96
CA HIS A 91 -0.39 8.60 2.56
C HIS A 91 -0.09 8.47 4.06
N PHE A 92 0.98 9.07 4.53
CA PHE A 92 1.30 9.11 5.95
C PHE A 92 0.45 10.18 6.64
N CYS A 93 -0.51 9.74 7.44
CA CYS A 93 -1.51 10.58 8.08
C CYS A 93 -0.90 11.41 9.21
N THR A 94 -1.24 12.69 9.28
CA THR A 94 -0.79 13.62 10.31
C THR A 94 -1.97 14.35 10.95
N ASN A 95 -1.76 15.06 12.05
CA ASN A 95 -2.79 15.89 12.70
C ASN A 95 -3.00 17.24 11.99
N GLN A 96 -3.07 17.21 10.65
CA GLN A 96 -3.35 18.36 9.79
C GLN A 96 -4.75 18.25 9.19
N PRO A 97 -5.31 19.30 8.54
CA PRO A 97 -6.65 19.26 7.98
C PRO A 97 -6.87 18.09 7.02
N VAL A 98 -7.94 17.34 7.25
CA VAL A 98 -8.27 16.09 6.56
C VAL A 98 -8.45 16.31 5.05
N GLU A 99 -9.23 17.31 4.64
CA GLU A 99 -9.49 17.57 3.22
C GLU A 99 -8.22 17.88 2.43
N GLU A 100 -7.35 18.72 3.00
CA GLU A 100 -6.09 19.07 2.36
C GLU A 100 -5.14 17.86 2.20
N GLN A 101 -5.18 16.92 3.16
CA GLN A 101 -4.43 15.66 3.06
C GLN A 101 -4.99 14.77 1.95
N ILE A 102 -6.32 14.66 1.84
CA ILE A 102 -6.98 13.87 0.78
C ILE A 102 -6.67 14.49 -0.61
N ASP A 103 -6.80 15.81 -0.74
CA ASP A 103 -6.48 16.52 -1.98
C ASP A 103 -5.05 16.25 -2.41
N ARG A 104 -4.10 16.46 -1.49
CA ARG A 104 -2.68 16.21 -1.75
C ARG A 104 -2.42 14.76 -2.18
N PHE A 105 -3.06 13.80 -1.54
CA PHE A 105 -2.88 12.40 -1.83
C PHE A 105 -3.42 12.01 -3.22
N LEU A 106 -4.65 12.37 -3.53
CA LEU A 106 -5.28 12.05 -4.81
C LEU A 106 -4.58 12.72 -5.98
N ASP A 107 -4.24 14.02 -5.85
CA ASP A 107 -3.48 14.76 -6.87
C ASP A 107 -2.13 14.10 -7.13
N THR A 108 -1.44 13.67 -6.07
CA THR A 108 -0.12 13.03 -6.19
C THR A 108 -0.21 11.67 -6.87
N ILE A 109 -1.19 10.84 -6.53
CA ILE A 109 -1.37 9.53 -7.20
C ILE A 109 -1.50 9.72 -8.71
N ALA A 110 -2.24 10.72 -9.14
CA ALA A 110 -2.46 11.01 -10.58
C ALA A 110 -1.16 11.36 -11.32
N THR A 111 -0.12 11.87 -10.65
CA THR A 111 1.17 12.22 -11.29
C THR A 111 1.94 11.03 -11.85
N SER A 112 1.58 9.81 -11.47
CA SER A 112 2.14 8.57 -12.02
C SER A 112 1.65 8.23 -13.44
N GLY A 113 0.84 9.09 -14.03
CA GLY A 113 0.23 8.94 -15.37
C GLY A 113 -1.23 8.46 -15.32
N SER A 114 -1.65 7.79 -14.27
CA SER A 114 -3.04 7.39 -14.00
C SER A 114 -3.18 6.96 -12.54
N SER A 115 -4.29 7.29 -11.91
CA SER A 115 -4.65 6.71 -10.60
C SER A 115 -5.33 5.35 -10.73
N ALA A 116 -5.86 5.02 -11.90
CA ALA A 116 -6.49 3.71 -12.12
C ALA A 116 -5.51 2.56 -11.83
N GLY A 117 -5.99 1.56 -11.11
CA GLY A 117 -5.22 0.38 -10.73
C GLY A 117 -4.32 0.56 -9.50
N VAL A 118 -4.32 1.73 -8.87
CA VAL A 118 -3.58 2.00 -7.62
C VAL A 118 -4.49 1.77 -6.42
N VAL A 119 -4.09 0.89 -5.50
CA VAL A 119 -4.77 0.72 -4.21
C VAL A 119 -4.34 1.86 -3.28
N PRO A 120 -5.29 2.71 -2.81
CA PRO A 120 -4.98 3.77 -1.87
C PRO A 120 -4.82 3.22 -0.45
N VAL A 121 -3.84 3.74 0.29
CA VAL A 121 -3.56 3.36 1.67
C VAL A 121 -3.46 4.59 2.55
N LEU A 122 -4.12 4.57 3.69
CA LEU A 122 -3.89 5.51 4.78
C LEU A 122 -2.96 4.86 5.80
N ASP A 123 -1.81 5.46 5.99
CA ASP A 123 -0.80 5.02 6.95
C ASP A 123 -0.97 5.79 8.25
N TRP A 124 -1.58 5.13 9.24
CA TRP A 124 -1.88 5.70 10.55
C TRP A 124 -0.95 5.16 11.63
N GLN A 125 -0.06 6.00 12.09
CA GLN A 125 0.97 5.67 13.06
C GLN A 125 1.13 6.75 14.14
N HIS A 126 1.80 6.39 15.24
CA HIS A 126 2.25 7.37 16.21
C HIS A 126 3.37 8.26 15.63
N ILE A 127 3.21 9.56 15.75
CA ILE A 127 4.19 10.54 15.29
C ILE A 127 4.80 11.25 16.50
N ALA A 128 6.10 11.03 16.71
CA ALA A 128 6.85 11.70 17.76
C ALA A 128 7.28 13.15 17.40
N ILE A 129 7.01 13.59 16.17
CA ILE A 129 7.39 14.94 15.69
C ILE A 129 6.30 15.95 16.08
N PRO A 130 6.55 16.89 17.02
CA PRO A 130 5.51 17.78 17.55
C PRO A 130 4.80 18.64 16.50
N SER A 131 5.52 19.05 15.44
CA SER A 131 4.97 19.90 14.37
C SER A 131 3.97 19.19 13.44
N GLN A 132 3.96 17.86 13.43
CA GLN A 132 3.07 17.08 12.57
C GLN A 132 1.95 16.41 13.37
N GLY A 133 2.24 15.95 14.57
CA GLY A 133 1.29 15.33 15.49
C GLY A 133 0.64 14.03 14.98
N THR A 134 0.25 13.17 15.88
CA THR A 134 -0.51 11.95 15.55
C THR A 134 -1.96 12.31 15.26
N MET A 135 -2.48 11.85 14.12
CA MET A 135 -3.90 11.95 13.79
C MET A 135 -4.75 11.23 14.84
N THR A 136 -5.81 11.86 15.32
CA THR A 136 -6.76 11.21 16.23
C THR A 136 -7.58 10.16 15.49
N GLN A 137 -8.09 9.16 16.21
CA GLN A 137 -8.98 8.16 15.61
C GLN A 137 -10.24 8.80 15.00
N ALA A 138 -10.78 9.85 15.61
CA ALA A 138 -11.94 10.57 15.07
C ALA A 138 -11.63 11.24 13.73
N ALA A 139 -10.46 11.89 13.60
CA ALA A 139 -10.02 12.48 12.34
C ALA A 139 -9.70 11.41 11.28
N LEU A 140 -9.17 10.25 11.69
CA LEU A 140 -8.95 9.11 10.79
C LEU A 140 -10.28 8.60 10.22
N VAL A 141 -11.29 8.41 11.05
CA VAL A 141 -12.65 8.00 10.62
C VAL A 141 -13.23 9.02 9.65
N GLU A 142 -13.15 10.31 9.97
CA GLU A 142 -13.56 11.40 9.06
C GLU A 142 -12.80 11.31 7.73
N MET A 143 -11.49 11.09 7.76
CA MET A 143 -10.69 10.98 6.54
C MET A 143 -11.09 9.79 5.68
N ILE A 144 -11.37 8.64 6.27
CA ILE A 144 -11.85 7.45 5.56
C ILE A 144 -13.21 7.71 4.92
N ASP A 145 -14.17 8.27 5.67
CA ASP A 145 -15.52 8.53 5.18
C ASP A 145 -15.48 9.52 4.00
N ARG A 146 -14.75 10.63 4.12
CA ARG A 146 -14.60 11.62 3.04
C ARG A 146 -13.84 11.06 1.83
N PHE A 147 -12.80 10.24 2.05
CA PHE A 147 -12.09 9.57 0.97
C PHE A 147 -13.02 8.62 0.21
N HIS A 148 -13.82 7.84 0.92
CA HIS A 148 -14.82 6.95 0.33
C HIS A 148 -15.89 7.74 -0.45
N ASP A 149 -16.42 8.82 0.10
CA ASP A 149 -17.42 9.66 -0.58
C ASP A 149 -16.91 10.23 -1.92
N ARG A 150 -15.61 10.55 -1.98
CA ARG A 150 -14.98 11.11 -3.18
C ARG A 150 -14.59 10.07 -4.24
N THR A 151 -14.25 8.86 -3.82
CA THR A 151 -13.65 7.85 -4.69
C THR A 151 -14.53 6.62 -4.90
N GLY A 152 -15.49 6.38 -4.01
CA GLY A 152 -16.27 5.14 -3.94
C GLY A 152 -15.46 3.93 -3.43
N ILE A 153 -14.22 4.15 -2.91
CA ILE A 153 -13.32 3.09 -2.45
C ILE A 153 -12.98 3.34 -0.98
N TYR A 154 -13.13 2.32 -0.15
CA TYR A 154 -12.53 2.32 1.18
C TYR A 154 -11.01 2.11 1.05
N PRO A 155 -10.17 3.04 1.54
CA PRO A 155 -8.72 2.87 1.45
C PRO A 155 -8.28 1.70 2.34
N MET A 156 -7.21 1.01 1.97
CA MET A 156 -6.53 0.09 2.89
C MET A 156 -5.98 0.91 4.07
N LEU A 157 -6.06 0.39 5.28
CA LEU A 157 -5.55 1.05 6.47
C LEU A 157 -4.30 0.34 6.97
N TYR A 158 -3.16 1.03 6.92
CA TYR A 158 -1.96 0.55 7.59
C TYR A 158 -1.97 0.96 9.05
N CYS A 159 -1.81 -0.03 9.93
CA CYS A 159 -1.68 0.15 11.37
C CYS A 159 -0.49 -0.66 11.90
N GLY A 160 0.49 0.00 12.47
CA GLY A 160 1.51 -0.64 13.29
C GLY A 160 0.96 -1.08 14.65
N TYR A 161 1.76 -1.83 15.40
CA TYR A 161 1.41 -2.35 16.73
C TYR A 161 0.81 -1.29 17.66
N TRP A 162 1.45 -0.10 17.74
CA TRP A 162 0.98 0.98 18.61
C TRP A 162 -0.43 1.44 18.25
N ALA A 163 -0.69 1.64 16.97
CA ALA A 163 -1.97 2.12 16.48
C ALA A 163 -3.08 1.13 16.84
N LEU A 164 -2.88 -0.16 16.53
CA LEU A 164 -3.86 -1.20 16.84
C LEU A 164 -4.12 -1.34 18.34
N ALA A 165 -3.08 -1.26 19.16
CA ALA A 165 -3.19 -1.35 20.62
C ALA A 165 -3.91 -0.14 21.25
N ASN A 166 -3.98 0.99 20.54
CA ASN A 166 -4.62 2.23 21.03
C ASN A 166 -5.96 2.53 20.35
N LEU A 167 -6.45 1.66 19.47
CA LEU A 167 -7.79 1.81 18.91
C LEU A 167 -8.87 1.68 19.98
N ALA A 168 -9.71 2.71 20.08
CA ALA A 168 -10.87 2.69 20.98
C ALA A 168 -11.96 1.78 20.39
N PRO A 169 -12.44 0.76 21.12
CA PRO A 169 -13.30 -0.31 20.58
C PRO A 169 -14.67 0.18 20.09
N ARG A 170 -15.08 1.42 20.36
CA ARG A 170 -16.46 1.91 20.12
C ARG A 170 -16.60 3.08 19.17
N GLN A 171 -15.53 3.77 18.78
CA GLN A 171 -15.62 4.93 17.89
C GLN A 171 -15.28 4.56 16.45
N GLY A 172 -16.28 4.60 15.56
CA GLY A 172 -16.09 4.43 14.13
C GLY A 172 -15.74 3.00 13.70
N THR A 173 -16.05 1.98 14.51
CA THR A 173 -15.72 0.59 14.19
C THR A 173 -16.29 0.11 12.86
N GLY A 174 -17.47 0.63 12.45
CA GLY A 174 -18.08 0.29 11.16
C GLY A 174 -17.22 0.77 9.98
N THR A 175 -16.81 2.03 9.99
CA THR A 175 -15.94 2.63 8.96
C THR A 175 -14.58 1.95 8.92
N LEU A 176 -13.93 1.78 10.09
CA LEU A 176 -12.63 1.11 10.17
C LEU A 176 -12.69 -0.33 9.65
N ARG A 177 -13.75 -1.08 10.01
CA ARG A 177 -13.96 -2.47 9.54
C ARG A 177 -14.13 -2.55 8.02
N SER A 178 -14.62 -1.49 7.37
CA SER A 178 -14.77 -1.45 5.92
C SER A 178 -13.43 -1.29 5.19
N CYS A 179 -12.39 -0.84 5.88
CA CYS A 179 -11.04 -0.72 5.33
C CYS A 179 -10.33 -2.07 5.39
N PRO A 180 -9.75 -2.58 4.28
CA PRO A 180 -8.82 -3.70 4.36
C PRO A 180 -7.65 -3.38 5.27
N LEU A 181 -7.24 -4.30 6.14
CA LEU A 181 -6.16 -4.06 7.10
C LEU A 181 -4.79 -4.45 6.52
N TRP A 182 -3.86 -3.52 6.53
CA TRP A 182 -2.42 -3.79 6.38
C TRP A 182 -1.75 -3.60 7.75
N GLN A 183 -1.39 -4.69 8.38
CA GLN A 183 -0.84 -4.68 9.73
C GLN A 183 0.69 -4.64 9.70
N GLY A 184 1.29 -3.73 10.48
CA GLY A 184 2.73 -3.76 10.76
C GLY A 184 2.99 -4.53 12.06
N PHE A 185 3.71 -5.67 11.96
CA PHE A 185 4.03 -6.50 13.12
C PHE A 185 5.36 -7.26 12.93
N TYR A 186 6.42 -6.77 13.54
CA TYR A 186 7.80 -7.26 13.37
C TYR A 186 8.15 -8.33 14.42
N SER A 187 7.48 -9.49 14.37
CA SER A 187 7.72 -10.58 15.32
C SER A 187 7.62 -11.94 14.64
N SER A 188 8.38 -12.91 15.13
CA SER A 188 8.24 -14.32 14.75
C SER A 188 6.98 -14.97 15.33
N HIS A 189 6.33 -14.33 16.30
CA HIS A 189 5.07 -14.77 16.89
C HIS A 189 3.98 -13.81 16.45
N PHE A 190 3.20 -14.22 15.47
CA PHE A 190 2.06 -13.47 15.02
C PHE A 190 0.91 -13.58 16.02
N GLY A 191 0.47 -12.45 16.56
CA GLY A 191 -0.69 -12.34 17.44
C GLY A 191 -1.69 -11.36 16.86
N TRP A 192 -2.97 -11.73 16.81
CA TRP A 192 -4.04 -10.83 16.45
C TRP A 192 -4.21 -9.74 17.52
N LEU A 193 -4.21 -8.49 17.13
CA LEU A 193 -4.17 -7.34 18.05
C LEU A 193 -5.44 -6.48 18.03
N SER A 194 -6.45 -6.82 17.23
CA SER A 194 -7.63 -5.96 17.08
C SER A 194 -8.93 -6.76 17.02
N ASP A 195 -9.95 -6.29 17.75
CA ASP A 195 -11.32 -6.80 17.70
C ASP A 195 -12.15 -6.17 16.56
N ILE A 196 -11.56 -5.25 15.75
CA ILE A 196 -12.26 -4.56 14.67
C ILE A 196 -12.30 -5.42 13.41
N TRP A 197 -11.20 -6.05 13.06
CA TRP A 197 -11.09 -6.91 11.88
C TRP A 197 -11.05 -8.38 12.27
N ASP A 198 -11.64 -9.21 11.43
CA ASP A 198 -11.61 -10.66 11.63
C ASP A 198 -10.30 -11.27 11.11
N ASP A 199 -9.62 -10.57 10.17
CA ASP A 199 -8.33 -10.98 9.61
C ASP A 199 -7.58 -9.78 9.01
N TRP A 200 -6.31 -9.98 8.68
CA TRP A 200 -5.48 -9.02 7.97
C TRP A 200 -5.53 -9.29 6.44
N THR A 201 -5.36 -8.24 5.65
CA THR A 201 -5.22 -8.33 4.18
C THR A 201 -3.75 -8.39 3.79
N MET A 202 -2.93 -7.53 4.39
CA MET A 202 -1.48 -7.54 4.24
C MET A 202 -0.81 -7.46 5.62
N LEU A 203 0.39 -8.03 5.71
CA LEU A 203 1.22 -7.98 6.90
C LEU A 203 2.62 -7.52 6.51
N GLN A 204 3.04 -6.37 7.05
CA GLN A 204 4.44 -5.97 7.04
C GLN A 204 5.15 -6.68 8.19
N TYR A 205 5.94 -7.70 7.88
CA TYR A 205 6.58 -8.55 8.88
C TYR A 205 8.00 -8.12 9.23
N THR A 206 8.58 -7.22 8.44
CA THR A 206 9.90 -6.61 8.68
C THR A 206 9.95 -5.21 8.08
N ASP A 207 10.72 -4.32 8.71
CA ASP A 207 11.07 -3.01 8.16
C ASP A 207 12.40 -3.02 7.38
N GLY A 208 12.93 -4.21 7.10
CA GLY A 208 14.24 -4.41 6.49
C GLY A 208 15.39 -4.53 7.50
N THR A 209 15.11 -4.36 8.80
CA THR A 209 16.10 -4.46 9.89
C THR A 209 15.55 -5.29 11.05
N LEU A 210 14.36 -4.95 11.51
CA LEU A 210 13.65 -5.64 12.59
C LEU A 210 12.68 -6.67 12.01
N GLY A 211 12.35 -7.67 12.79
CA GLY A 211 11.39 -8.70 12.42
C GLY A 211 12.03 -9.95 11.82
N PRO A 212 11.21 -10.92 11.38
CA PRO A 212 11.69 -12.16 10.78
C PRO A 212 12.40 -11.95 9.44
N SER A 213 13.39 -12.78 9.15
CA SER A 213 13.99 -12.85 7.81
C SER A 213 13.01 -13.47 6.80
N PRO A 214 13.20 -13.21 5.49
CA PRO A 214 14.28 -12.45 4.89
C PRO A 214 14.03 -10.94 4.92
N HIS A 215 15.09 -10.15 5.09
CA HIS A 215 15.06 -8.68 5.04
C HIS A 215 15.37 -8.13 3.66
N GLU A 216 16.23 -8.83 2.91
CA GLU A 216 16.62 -8.43 1.55
C GLU A 216 15.59 -8.82 0.50
N PHE A 217 15.46 -7.97 -0.51
CA PHE A 217 14.81 -8.30 -1.78
C PHE A 217 15.78 -8.00 -2.94
N PRO A 218 15.98 -8.92 -3.89
CA PRO A 218 16.86 -8.68 -5.04
C PRO A 218 16.51 -7.40 -5.78
N GLY A 219 17.49 -6.57 -6.09
CA GLY A 219 17.30 -5.27 -6.71
C GLY A 219 16.92 -4.13 -5.76
N LEU A 220 16.58 -4.43 -4.50
CA LEU A 220 16.14 -3.42 -3.52
C LEU A 220 17.02 -3.37 -2.26
N GLY A 221 17.82 -4.43 -2.01
CA GLY A 221 18.56 -4.56 -0.76
C GLY A 221 17.65 -4.81 0.44
N ASN A 222 18.08 -4.36 1.62
CA ASN A 222 17.24 -4.41 2.82
C ASN A 222 16.06 -3.45 2.68
N VAL A 223 14.87 -3.99 2.79
CA VAL A 223 13.62 -3.28 2.53
C VAL A 223 12.51 -3.83 3.43
N ALA A 224 11.54 -3.01 3.75
CA ALA A 224 10.31 -3.50 4.38
C ALA A 224 9.62 -4.50 3.45
N ARG A 225 9.22 -5.63 4.01
CA ARG A 225 8.61 -6.73 3.26
C ARG A 225 7.26 -7.08 3.80
N ASP A 226 6.39 -7.37 2.85
CA ASP A 226 5.00 -7.65 3.12
C ASP A 226 4.59 -9.00 2.56
N THR A 227 3.66 -9.63 3.25
CA THR A 227 2.93 -10.79 2.75
C THR A 227 1.47 -10.44 2.56
N PHE A 228 0.87 -10.93 1.49
CA PHE A 228 -0.57 -10.83 1.25
C PHE A 228 -1.26 -12.10 1.76
N ASN A 229 -2.39 -11.95 2.43
CA ASN A 229 -3.17 -13.07 2.98
C ASN A 229 -3.95 -13.78 1.87
N GLY A 230 -3.28 -14.63 1.13
CA GLY A 230 -3.86 -15.38 0.02
C GLY A 230 -2.84 -15.75 -1.06
N THR A 231 -3.35 -16.14 -2.20
CA THR A 231 -2.58 -16.46 -3.41
C THR A 231 -2.32 -15.22 -4.27
N ILE A 232 -1.57 -15.38 -5.36
CA ILE A 232 -1.36 -14.29 -6.34
C ILE A 232 -2.67 -13.94 -7.07
N GLU A 233 -3.53 -14.91 -7.29
CA GLU A 233 -4.85 -14.75 -7.89
C GLU A 233 -5.75 -13.94 -6.96
N ASP A 234 -5.73 -14.23 -5.66
CA ASP A 234 -6.46 -13.46 -4.64
C ASP A 234 -5.95 -12.03 -4.56
N ALA A 235 -4.63 -11.82 -4.61
CA ALA A 235 -4.05 -10.48 -4.64
C ALA A 235 -4.50 -9.67 -5.87
N ARG A 236 -4.52 -10.28 -7.05
CA ARG A 236 -5.00 -9.63 -8.28
C ARG A 236 -6.49 -9.30 -8.18
N ALA A 237 -7.31 -10.21 -7.68
CA ALA A 237 -8.74 -9.98 -7.48
C ALA A 237 -8.96 -8.83 -6.48
N PHE A 238 -8.18 -8.80 -5.40
CA PHE A 238 -8.23 -7.73 -4.41
C PHE A 238 -7.89 -6.36 -5.04
N TRP A 239 -6.80 -6.25 -5.81
CA TRP A 239 -6.45 -5.00 -6.52
C TRP A 239 -7.53 -4.59 -7.50
N ALA A 240 -8.08 -5.53 -8.27
CA ALA A 240 -9.17 -5.25 -9.21
C ALA A 240 -10.42 -4.68 -8.52
N ALA A 241 -10.71 -5.11 -7.30
CA ALA A 241 -11.86 -4.65 -6.52
C ALA A 241 -11.61 -3.32 -5.80
N ASN A 242 -10.41 -3.11 -5.23
CA ASN A 242 -10.12 -2.05 -4.26
C ASN A 242 -9.22 -0.92 -4.81
N ALA A 243 -8.76 -1.00 -6.05
CA ALA A 243 -7.99 0.07 -6.66
C ALA A 243 -8.90 1.19 -7.18
N LEU A 244 -8.34 2.40 -7.24
CA LEU A 244 -8.96 3.56 -7.88
C LEU A 244 -9.33 3.23 -9.32
N LYS A 245 -10.45 3.80 -9.80
CA LYS A 245 -11.00 3.52 -11.14
C LYS A 245 -10.65 4.60 -12.18
N LYS A 246 -10.20 5.77 -11.73
CA LYS A 246 -9.81 6.91 -12.55
C LYS A 246 -8.50 7.48 -12.08
#